data_f72dbbe91c2df01001329545920d7337
#
_entry.id   f72dbbe91c2df01001329545920d7337
#
_cell.length_a   1.000
_cell.length_b   1.000
_cell.length_c   1.000
_cell.angle_alpha   90.00
_cell.angle_beta   90.00
_cell.angle_gamma   90.00
#
_symmetry.space_group_name_H-M   'P 1'
#
loop_
_entity.id
_entity.type
_entity.pdbx_description
1 polymer ?
#
loop_
_entity_poly.entity_id
_entity_poly.type
_entity_poly.pdbx_seq_one_letter_code
_entity_poly.pdbx_strand_id
1 'polypeptide(L)'
;EVLAIVSLYWFTESITSSARIYKANGQAGFSFNPIKAPFAGAIFSNEIIKPPRAWAEKIYNIVQWNEFDGGHFAAIENPEILAKDIINFVKKIKA
;
A
#
# COMPACT_ATOMS: atom_id res chain seq x y z
N GLU A 1 2.35 -16.74 -11.42
CA GLU A 1 2.20 -15.27 -11.46
C GLU A 1 3.52 -14.55 -11.60
N VAL A 2 4.54 -14.89 -10.79
CA VAL A 2 5.86 -14.23 -10.85
C VAL A 2 6.50 -14.36 -12.23
N LEU A 3 6.49 -15.56 -12.80
CA LEU A 3 7.06 -15.79 -14.13
C LEU A 3 6.30 -15.03 -15.22
N ALA A 4 4.97 -14.90 -15.09
CA ALA A 4 4.17 -14.13 -16.02
C ALA A 4 4.55 -12.63 -15.98
N ILE A 5 4.73 -12.07 -14.78
CA ILE A 5 5.13 -10.67 -14.60
C ILE A 5 6.54 -10.44 -15.16
N VAL A 6 7.49 -11.29 -14.83
CA VAL A 6 8.86 -11.19 -15.35
C VAL A 6 8.88 -11.27 -16.86
N SER A 7 8.12 -12.22 -17.45
CA SER A 7 8.02 -12.39 -18.89
C SER A 7 7.43 -11.17 -19.59
N LEU A 8 6.43 -10.55 -18.99
CA LEU A 8 5.81 -9.33 -19.52
C LEU A 8 6.85 -8.22 -19.69
N TYR A 9 7.64 -7.93 -18.66
CA TYR A 9 8.69 -6.91 -18.76
C TYR A 9 9.80 -7.30 -19.73
N TRP A 10 10.19 -8.57 -19.74
CA TRP A 10 11.25 -9.07 -20.59
C TRP A 10 10.87 -9.00 -22.08
N PHE A 11 9.73 -9.59 -22.45
CA PHE A 11 9.31 -9.65 -23.86
C PHE A 11 8.83 -8.33 -24.43
N THR A 12 8.37 -7.42 -23.61
CA THR A 12 8.00 -6.06 -24.05
C THR A 12 9.16 -5.07 -23.98
N GLU A 13 10.32 -5.49 -23.49
CA GLU A 13 11.51 -4.65 -23.32
C GLU A 13 11.22 -3.37 -22.53
N SER A 14 10.39 -3.48 -21.45
CA SER A 14 9.82 -2.33 -20.76
C SER A 14 10.39 -2.07 -19.37
N ILE A 15 11.40 -2.83 -18.90
CA ILE A 15 11.92 -2.64 -17.54
C ILE A 15 12.50 -1.22 -17.34
N THR A 16 13.24 -0.69 -18.30
CA THR A 16 13.82 0.65 -18.19
C THR A 16 12.74 1.72 -18.14
N SER A 17 11.74 1.64 -19.03
CA SER A 17 10.63 2.59 -19.03
C SER A 17 9.78 2.50 -17.77
N SER A 18 9.57 1.30 -17.24
CA SER A 18 8.85 1.12 -15.98
C SER A 18 9.59 1.74 -14.78
N ALA A 19 10.92 1.64 -14.77
CA ALA A 19 11.76 2.22 -13.72
C ALA A 19 11.72 3.76 -13.70
N ARG A 20 11.34 4.42 -14.79
CA ARG A 20 11.22 5.88 -14.85
C ARG A 20 10.16 6.43 -13.87
N ILE A 21 9.15 5.65 -13.54
CA ILE A 21 8.14 6.03 -12.55
C ILE A 21 8.79 6.26 -11.19
N TYR A 22 9.69 5.39 -10.78
CA TYR A 22 10.41 5.52 -9.51
C TYR A 22 11.26 6.80 -9.46
N LYS A 23 11.94 7.12 -10.56
CA LYS A 23 12.71 8.36 -10.67
C LYS A 23 11.80 9.58 -10.59
N ALA A 24 10.71 9.58 -11.32
CA ALA A 24 9.74 10.68 -11.32
C ALA A 24 9.13 10.89 -9.93
N ASN A 25 8.75 9.82 -9.24
CA ASN A 25 8.21 9.89 -7.89
C ASN A 25 9.23 10.44 -6.89
N GLY A 26 10.50 10.04 -7.02
CA GLY A 26 11.56 10.56 -6.16
C GLY A 26 11.82 12.05 -6.37
N GLN A 27 11.62 12.56 -7.58
CA GLN A 27 11.80 13.98 -7.91
C GLN A 27 10.58 14.84 -7.55
N ALA A 28 9.37 14.27 -7.59
CA ALA A 28 8.12 14.99 -7.31
C ALA A 28 7.96 15.40 -5.85
N GLY A 29 8.55 14.63 -4.91
CA GLY A 29 8.43 14.86 -3.48
C GLY A 29 7.07 14.42 -2.93
N PHE A 30 6.80 14.80 -1.68
CA PHE A 30 5.57 14.44 -0.98
C PHE A 30 4.71 15.67 -0.70
N SER A 31 3.39 15.49 -0.81
CA SER A 31 2.40 16.47 -0.35
C SER A 31 1.83 16.00 0.99
N PHE A 32 1.75 16.91 1.98
CA PHE A 32 1.24 16.61 3.31
C PHE A 32 -0.11 17.28 3.60
N ASN A 33 -0.92 17.51 2.56
CA ASN A 33 -2.25 18.07 2.74
C ASN A 33 -3.17 17.07 3.44
N PRO A 34 -3.91 17.47 4.49
CA PRO A 34 -4.82 16.58 5.19
C PRO A 34 -5.92 16.02 4.28
N ILE A 35 -6.21 14.73 4.46
CA ILE A 35 -7.23 14.00 3.71
C ILE A 35 -8.40 13.70 4.65
N LYS A 36 -9.61 14.09 4.28
CA LYS A 36 -10.81 13.96 5.12
C LYS A 36 -11.49 12.60 4.97
N ALA A 37 -11.30 11.92 3.87
CA ALA A 37 -11.92 10.61 3.63
C ALA A 37 -11.54 9.61 4.73
N PRO A 38 -12.45 8.70 5.13
CA PRO A 38 -12.11 7.63 6.07
C PRO A 38 -10.92 6.81 5.57
N PHE A 39 -10.02 6.49 6.48
CA PHE A 39 -8.77 5.81 6.15
C PHE A 39 -8.57 4.57 7.04
N ALA A 40 -8.10 3.48 6.44
CA ALA A 40 -7.66 2.30 7.16
C ALA A 40 -6.17 2.07 6.91
N GLY A 41 -5.42 1.86 7.98
CA GLY A 41 -4.03 1.43 7.90
C GLY A 41 -3.93 -0.07 8.13
N ALA A 42 -3.33 -0.79 7.21
CA ALA A 42 -2.94 -2.18 7.37
C ALA A 42 -1.42 -2.24 7.29
N ILE A 43 -0.77 -2.41 8.43
CA ILE A 43 0.68 -2.33 8.52
C ILE A 43 1.26 -3.73 8.60
N PHE A 44 2.07 -4.09 7.62
CA PHE A 44 2.72 -5.40 7.56
C PHE A 44 4.16 -5.30 8.06
N SER A 45 4.56 -6.29 8.87
CA SER A 45 5.83 -6.28 9.60
C SER A 45 7.07 -6.15 8.73
N ASN A 46 7.02 -6.69 7.51
CA ASN A 46 8.14 -6.67 6.56
C ASN A 46 7.95 -5.64 5.43
N GLU A 47 7.10 -4.65 5.64
CA GLU A 47 6.93 -3.56 4.68
C GLU A 47 8.20 -2.70 4.61
N ILE A 48 8.46 -2.13 3.42
CA ILE A 48 9.63 -1.28 3.17
C ILE A 48 9.58 -0.03 4.03
N ILE A 49 8.40 0.61 4.11
CA ILE A 49 8.19 1.81 4.91
C ILE A 49 7.02 1.56 5.85
N LYS A 50 7.26 1.72 7.16
CA LYS A 50 6.23 1.58 8.19
C LYS A 50 6.12 2.89 8.95
N PRO A 51 5.26 3.82 8.50
CA PRO A 51 5.12 5.09 9.21
C PRO A 51 4.49 4.90 10.58
N PRO A 52 4.93 5.62 11.61
CA PRO A 52 4.26 5.62 12.90
C PRO A 52 2.82 6.13 12.76
N ARG A 53 1.89 5.51 13.51
CA ARG A 53 0.49 5.94 13.51
C ARG A 53 0.33 7.42 13.81
N ALA A 54 1.12 7.94 14.75
CA ALA A 54 1.07 9.36 15.14
C ALA A 54 1.35 10.32 13.95
N TRP A 55 2.18 9.89 13.01
CA TRP A 55 2.44 10.68 11.80
C TRP A 55 1.28 10.58 10.80
N ALA A 56 0.72 9.39 10.65
CA ALA A 56 -0.40 9.16 9.75
C ALA A 56 -1.65 9.91 10.23
N GLU A 57 -1.88 10.02 11.52
CA GLU A 57 -3.01 10.74 12.12
C GLU A 57 -3.04 12.23 11.76
N LYS A 58 -1.88 12.81 11.42
CA LYS A 58 -1.79 14.22 11.01
C LYS A 58 -2.31 14.46 9.60
N ILE A 59 -2.31 13.44 8.76
CA ILE A 59 -2.65 13.53 7.33
C ILE A 59 -3.98 12.84 7.04
N TYR A 60 -4.21 11.68 7.66
CA TYR A 60 -5.34 10.80 7.36
C TYR A 60 -6.36 10.79 8.48
N ASN A 61 -7.63 10.67 8.10
CA ASN A 61 -8.72 10.42 9.02
C ASN A 61 -8.78 8.93 9.34
N ILE A 62 -7.99 8.48 10.30
CA ILE A 62 -7.84 7.06 10.63
C ILE A 62 -9.05 6.54 11.40
N VAL A 63 -9.79 5.62 10.81
CA VAL A 63 -10.90 4.91 11.46
C VAL A 63 -10.57 3.46 11.78
N GLN A 64 -9.52 2.93 11.19
CA GLN A 64 -9.03 1.58 11.46
C GLN A 64 -7.51 1.53 11.30
N TRP A 65 -6.85 0.85 12.22
CA TRP A 65 -5.40 0.65 12.16
C TRP A 65 -5.06 -0.72 12.71
N ASN A 66 -4.57 -1.60 11.87
CA ASN A 66 -4.18 -2.95 12.26
C ASN A 66 -2.76 -3.28 11.80
N GLU A 67 -2.08 -4.09 12.61
CA GLU A 67 -0.74 -4.56 12.30
C GLU A 67 -0.78 -6.06 12.05
N PHE A 68 -0.12 -6.53 11.01
CA PHE A 68 -0.11 -7.93 10.57
C PHE A 68 1.30 -8.38 10.21
N ASP A 69 1.49 -9.69 10.19
CA ASP A 69 2.70 -10.28 9.62
C ASP A 69 2.58 -10.35 8.10
N GLY A 70 3.64 -10.00 7.40
CA GLY A 70 3.69 -10.04 5.94
C GLY A 70 4.56 -8.95 5.36
N GLY A 71 4.60 -8.86 4.05
CA GLY A 71 5.47 -7.96 3.32
C GLY A 71 4.74 -6.99 2.40
N HIS A 72 5.50 -6.38 1.52
CA HIS A 72 5.04 -5.35 0.60
C HIS A 72 3.91 -5.82 -0.32
N PHE A 73 3.95 -7.07 -0.74
CA PHE A 73 2.93 -7.64 -1.61
C PHE A 73 1.91 -8.47 -0.83
N ALA A 74 1.31 -7.86 0.17
CA ALA A 74 0.38 -8.51 1.09
C ALA A 74 -0.78 -9.23 0.41
N ALA A 75 -1.28 -8.70 -0.71
CA ALA A 75 -2.36 -9.32 -1.46
C ALA A 75 -2.00 -10.71 -2.03
N ILE A 76 -0.72 -10.93 -2.33
CA ILE A 76 -0.21 -12.22 -2.78
C ILE A 76 0.20 -13.09 -1.59
N GLU A 77 0.86 -12.50 -0.59
CA GLU A 77 1.44 -13.22 0.55
C GLU A 77 0.37 -13.66 1.56
N ASN A 78 -0.58 -12.78 1.90
CA ASN A 78 -1.62 -13.00 2.91
C ASN A 78 -2.97 -12.48 2.44
N PRO A 79 -3.57 -13.05 1.37
CA PRO A 79 -4.80 -12.51 0.80
C PRO A 79 -5.99 -12.57 1.75
N GLU A 80 -6.09 -13.60 2.59
CA GLU A 80 -7.21 -13.76 3.54
C GLU A 80 -7.23 -12.66 4.60
N ILE A 81 -6.06 -12.36 5.19
CA ILE A 81 -5.92 -11.33 6.21
C ILE A 81 -6.25 -9.96 5.62
N LEU A 82 -5.71 -9.66 4.44
CA LEU A 82 -5.98 -8.39 3.77
C LEU A 82 -7.45 -8.24 3.40
N ALA A 83 -8.06 -9.29 2.86
CA ALA A 83 -9.49 -9.28 2.51
C ALA A 83 -10.39 -9.04 3.72
N LYS A 84 -10.12 -9.70 4.84
CA LYS A 84 -10.86 -9.50 6.09
C LYS A 84 -10.72 -8.08 6.61
N ASP A 85 -9.54 -7.53 6.54
CA ASP A 85 -9.27 -6.16 7.00
C ASP A 85 -10.05 -5.14 6.17
N ILE A 86 -10.06 -5.30 4.85
CA ILE A 86 -10.83 -4.45 3.94
C ILE A 86 -12.33 -4.56 4.22
N ILE A 87 -12.85 -5.77 4.40
CA ILE A 87 -14.26 -5.99 4.72
C ILE A 87 -14.64 -5.31 6.04
N ASN A 88 -13.81 -5.45 7.06
CA ASN A 88 -14.04 -4.81 8.35
C ASN A 88 -14.05 -3.28 8.24
N PHE A 89 -13.15 -2.73 7.45
CA PHE A 89 -13.11 -1.28 7.18
C PHE A 89 -14.40 -0.81 6.50
N VAL A 90 -14.84 -1.51 5.45
CA VAL A 90 -16.08 -1.16 4.73
C VAL A 90 -17.30 -1.21 5.66
N LYS A 91 -17.36 -2.20 6.54
CA LYS A 91 -18.44 -2.29 7.54
C LYS A 91 -18.43 -1.10 8.51
N LYS A 92 -17.27 -0.65 8.92
CA LYS A 92 -17.14 0.51 9.82
C LYS A 92 -17.63 1.81 9.18
N ILE A 93 -17.31 2.04 7.91
CA ILE A 93 -17.71 3.27 7.23
C ILE A 93 -19.17 3.28 6.80
N LYS A 94 -19.82 2.11 6.72
CA LYS A 94 -21.25 2.00 6.40
C LYS A 94 -22.16 1.97 7.63
N ALA A 95 -21.57 1.79 8.80
CA ALA A 95 -22.34 1.71 10.05
C ALA A 95 -22.91 3.06 10.48
#